data_28895f6a710e077e6b71484f312f8f35
#
_entry.id   28895f6a710e077e6b71484f312f8f35
#
_cell.length_a   1.000
_cell.length_b   1.000
_cell.length_c   1.000
_cell.angle_alpha   90.00
_cell.angle_beta   90.00
_cell.angle_gamma   90.00
#
_symmetry.space_group_name_H-M   'P 1'
#
loop_
_entity.id
_entity.type
_entity.pdbx_description
1 polymer ?
#
loop_
_entity_poly.entity_id
_entity_poly.type
_entity_poly.pdbx_seq_one_letter_code
_entity_poly.pdbx_strand_id
1 'polypeptide(L)'
;DAGFYTDASATLGAQSEELSASTQSIADTAESISQAQDQISEKISSINGKLSELQTASGKIDEAVQRTSKEADLLHDAVEQFKL
;
A
#
# COMPACT_ATOMS: atom_id res chain seq x y z
N ASP A 1 -35.33 -45.42 20.61
CA ASP A 1 -34.39 -46.46 20.30
C ASP A 1 -32.97 -46.00 20.70
N ALA A 2 -32.32 -46.81 21.54
CA ALA A 2 -31.01 -46.50 22.07
C ALA A 2 -29.96 -46.38 20.93
N GLY A 3 -30.05 -47.23 19.90
CA GLY A 3 -29.15 -47.18 18.75
C GLY A 3 -29.27 -45.89 17.99
N PHE A 4 -30.47 -45.38 17.80
CA PHE A 4 -30.73 -44.12 17.13
C PHE A 4 -30.11 -42.95 17.91
N TYR A 5 -30.30 -42.90 19.22
CA TYR A 5 -29.75 -41.84 20.05
C TYR A 5 -28.25 -41.87 20.11
N THR A 6 -27.66 -43.07 20.13
CA THR A 6 -26.19 -43.21 20.10
C THR A 6 -25.62 -42.68 18.81
N ASP A 7 -26.22 -43.02 17.65
CA ASP A 7 -25.77 -42.57 16.34
C ASP A 7 -25.94 -41.07 16.18
N ALA A 8 -27.07 -40.53 16.64
CA ALA A 8 -27.30 -39.08 16.60
C ALA A 8 -26.32 -38.32 17.45
N SER A 9 -25.97 -38.84 18.62
CA SER A 9 -24.99 -38.24 19.53
C SER A 9 -23.59 -38.24 18.89
N ALA A 10 -23.20 -39.34 18.24
CA ALA A 10 -21.92 -39.44 17.57
C ALA A 10 -21.84 -38.46 16.41
N THR A 11 -22.90 -38.34 15.62
CA THR A 11 -22.95 -37.38 14.50
C THR A 11 -22.86 -35.96 15.02
N LEU A 12 -23.59 -35.64 16.07
CA LEU A 12 -23.55 -34.30 16.67
C LEU A 12 -22.15 -33.96 17.20
N GLY A 13 -21.49 -34.93 17.84
CA GLY A 13 -20.14 -34.78 18.33
C GLY A 13 -19.15 -34.48 17.19
N ALA A 14 -19.26 -35.21 16.08
CA ALA A 14 -18.41 -35.00 14.90
C ALA A 14 -18.65 -33.61 14.29
N GLN A 15 -19.93 -33.21 14.18
CA GLN A 15 -20.27 -31.89 13.65
C GLN A 15 -19.77 -30.75 14.55
N SER A 16 -19.82 -30.99 15.87
CA SER A 16 -19.31 -30.01 16.84
C SER A 16 -17.80 -29.82 16.70
N GLU A 17 -17.06 -30.92 16.46
CA GLU A 17 -15.62 -30.85 16.23
C GLU A 17 -15.29 -30.15 14.92
N GLU A 18 -16.04 -30.41 13.86
CA GLU A 18 -15.88 -29.72 12.58
C GLU A 18 -16.13 -28.22 12.71
N LEU A 19 -17.19 -27.88 13.45
CA LEU A 19 -17.51 -26.46 13.68
C LEU A 19 -16.40 -25.76 14.47
N SER A 20 -15.87 -26.42 15.48
CA SER A 20 -14.76 -25.89 16.27
C SER A 20 -13.54 -25.66 15.41
N ALA A 21 -13.21 -26.62 14.53
CA ALA A 21 -12.07 -26.50 13.60
C ALA A 21 -12.29 -25.36 12.60
N SER A 22 -13.51 -25.24 12.07
CA SER A 22 -13.85 -24.15 11.15
C SER A 22 -13.77 -22.79 11.83
N THR A 23 -14.22 -22.70 13.06
CA THR A 23 -14.14 -21.47 13.86
C THR A 23 -12.68 -21.07 14.07
N GLN A 24 -11.81 -22.03 14.37
CA GLN A 24 -10.39 -21.78 14.52
C GLN A 24 -9.75 -21.28 13.22
N SER A 25 -10.12 -21.91 12.09
CA SER A 25 -9.64 -21.48 10.77
C SER A 25 -10.08 -20.07 10.44
N ILE A 26 -11.31 -19.71 10.80
CA ILE A 26 -11.83 -18.36 10.59
C ILE A 26 -11.02 -17.36 11.44
N ALA A 27 -10.75 -17.71 12.69
CA ALA A 27 -9.95 -16.84 13.56
C ALA A 27 -8.53 -16.63 13.02
N ASP A 28 -7.90 -17.71 12.53
CA ASP A 28 -6.56 -17.64 11.95
C ASP A 28 -6.56 -16.77 10.69
N THR A 29 -7.57 -16.92 9.85
CA THR A 29 -7.73 -16.10 8.64
C THR A 29 -7.93 -14.63 8.99
N ALA A 30 -8.75 -14.35 10.00
CA ALA A 30 -8.99 -12.98 10.47
C ALA A 30 -7.70 -12.34 10.95
N GLU A 31 -6.86 -13.09 11.66
CA GLU A 31 -5.56 -12.59 12.13
C GLU A 31 -4.65 -12.29 10.94
N SER A 32 -4.60 -13.18 9.94
CA SER A 32 -3.82 -12.96 8.72
C SER A 32 -4.27 -11.71 7.97
N ILE A 33 -5.57 -11.50 7.89
CA ILE A 33 -6.14 -10.30 7.26
C ILE A 33 -5.72 -9.06 8.02
N SER A 34 -5.77 -9.09 9.33
CA SER A 34 -5.37 -7.96 10.17
C SER A 34 -3.90 -7.61 9.94
N GLN A 35 -3.03 -8.60 9.88
CA GLN A 35 -1.61 -8.40 9.61
C GLN A 35 -1.39 -7.83 8.21
N ALA A 36 -2.13 -8.31 7.22
CA ALA A 36 -2.05 -7.79 5.86
C ALA A 36 -2.50 -6.32 5.80
N GLN A 37 -3.54 -5.97 6.54
CA GLN A 37 -4.02 -4.59 6.63
C GLN A 37 -2.96 -3.66 7.24
N ASP A 38 -2.26 -4.13 8.26
CA ASP A 38 -1.18 -3.35 8.88
C ASP A 38 -0.06 -3.11 7.87
N GLN A 39 0.32 -4.13 7.10
CA GLN A 39 1.35 -4.02 6.07
C GLN A 39 0.91 -3.06 4.95
N ILE A 40 -0.35 -3.09 4.57
CA ILE A 40 -0.91 -2.17 3.57
C ILE A 40 -0.84 -0.74 4.09
N SER A 41 -1.19 -0.51 5.35
CA SER A 41 -1.12 0.81 5.96
C SER A 41 0.31 1.35 5.96
N GLU A 42 1.29 0.52 6.28
CA GLU A 42 2.70 0.90 6.23
C GLU A 42 3.13 1.28 4.83
N LYS A 43 2.70 0.51 3.83
CA LYS A 43 3.03 0.79 2.43
C LYS A 43 2.38 2.08 1.94
N ILE A 44 1.16 2.34 2.34
CA ILE A 44 0.47 3.60 2.01
C ILE A 44 1.23 4.78 2.61
N SER A 45 1.67 4.67 3.85
CA SER A 45 2.46 5.70 4.51
C SER A 45 3.77 5.95 3.76
N SER A 46 4.43 4.88 3.35
CA SER A 46 5.68 4.95 2.56
C SER A 46 5.45 5.63 1.21
N ILE A 47 4.36 5.28 0.53
CA ILE A 47 4.00 5.89 -0.75
C ILE A 47 3.73 7.38 -0.58
N ASN A 48 3.02 7.77 0.47
CA ASN A 48 2.74 9.18 0.76
C ASN A 48 4.04 9.95 0.99
N GLY A 49 5.00 9.34 1.68
CA GLY A 49 6.32 9.93 1.88
C GLY A 49 7.05 10.15 0.56
N LYS A 50 7.01 9.15 -0.32
CA LYS A 50 7.64 9.25 -1.64
C LYS A 50 6.96 10.26 -2.53
N LEU A 51 5.63 10.38 -2.46
CA LEU A 51 4.90 11.42 -3.19
C LEU A 51 5.33 12.81 -2.75
N SER A 52 5.52 13.01 -1.45
CA SER A 52 6.02 14.27 -0.92
C SER A 52 7.42 14.58 -1.44
N GLU A 53 8.31 13.58 -1.48
CA GLU A 53 9.65 13.72 -2.03
C GLU A 53 9.61 14.08 -3.52
N LEU A 54 8.70 13.45 -4.28
CA LEU A 54 8.52 13.75 -5.70
C LEU A 54 8.03 15.17 -5.92
N GLN A 55 7.13 15.66 -5.09
CA GLN A 55 6.65 17.03 -5.17
C GLN A 55 7.79 18.02 -4.94
N THR A 56 8.63 17.75 -3.96
CA THR A 56 9.80 18.57 -3.68
C THR A 56 10.77 18.54 -4.85
N ALA A 57 11.08 17.36 -5.39
CA ALA A 57 11.97 17.20 -6.53
C ALA A 57 11.42 17.92 -7.77
N SER A 58 10.12 17.81 -8.00
CA SER A 58 9.45 18.49 -9.12
C SER A 58 9.59 20.00 -9.00
N GLY A 59 9.44 20.54 -7.79
CA GLY A 59 9.63 21.97 -7.53
C GLY A 59 11.04 22.41 -7.85
N LYS A 60 12.04 21.60 -7.45
CA LYS A 60 13.45 21.91 -7.73
C LYS A 60 13.77 21.87 -9.22
N ILE A 61 13.17 20.92 -9.94
CA ILE A 61 13.33 20.84 -11.40
C ILE A 61 12.74 22.08 -12.05
N ASP A 62 11.57 22.49 -11.62
CA ASP A 62 10.92 23.69 -12.13
C ASP A 62 11.80 24.94 -11.93
N GLU A 63 12.36 25.09 -10.74
CA GLU A 63 13.30 26.17 -10.43
C GLU A 63 14.54 26.12 -11.34
N ALA A 64 15.09 24.92 -11.56
CA ALA A 64 16.25 24.73 -12.41
C ALA A 64 15.92 25.08 -13.86
N VAL A 65 14.74 24.70 -14.34
CA VAL A 65 14.29 25.03 -15.70
C VAL A 65 14.17 26.55 -15.85
N GLN A 66 13.58 27.22 -14.88
CA GLN A 66 13.45 28.69 -14.92
C GLN A 66 14.82 29.37 -14.90
N ARG A 67 15.75 28.88 -14.10
CA ARG A 67 17.12 29.40 -14.05
C ARG A 67 17.84 29.22 -15.37
N THR A 68 17.72 28.03 -15.96
CA THR A 68 18.33 27.72 -17.26
C THR A 68 17.77 28.62 -18.35
N SER A 69 16.46 28.85 -18.35
CA SER A 69 15.80 29.73 -19.30
C SER A 69 16.32 31.16 -19.19
N LYS A 70 16.50 31.65 -17.96
CA LYS A 70 17.03 32.98 -17.69
C LYS A 70 18.45 33.10 -18.17
N GLU A 71 19.30 32.09 -17.90
CA GLU A 71 20.67 32.06 -18.35
C GLU A 71 20.77 32.04 -19.86
N ALA A 72 19.89 31.31 -20.51
CA ALA A 72 19.82 31.25 -21.99
C ALA A 72 19.47 32.63 -22.58
N ASP A 73 18.52 33.33 -21.94
CA ASP A 73 18.13 34.68 -22.36
C ASP A 73 19.31 35.65 -22.20
N LEU A 74 20.02 35.58 -21.07
CA LEU A 74 21.18 36.42 -20.83
C LEU A 74 22.28 36.15 -21.84
N LEU A 75 22.52 34.89 -22.16
CA LEU A 75 23.51 34.50 -23.14
C LEU A 75 23.14 35.00 -24.54
N HIS A 76 21.87 34.89 -24.90
CA HIS A 76 21.35 35.38 -26.16
C HIS A 76 21.59 36.88 -26.30
N ASP A 77 21.28 37.64 -25.24
CA ASP A 77 21.49 39.10 -25.21
C ASP A 77 22.97 39.46 -25.34
N ALA A 78 23.83 38.70 -24.65
CA ALA A 78 25.27 38.92 -24.74
C ALA A 78 25.80 38.68 -26.16
N VAL A 79 25.33 37.62 -26.80
CA VAL A 79 25.72 37.30 -28.19
C VAL A 79 25.24 38.39 -29.13
N GLU A 80 24.03 38.90 -28.95
CA GLU A 80 23.51 40.00 -29.77
C GLU A 80 24.32 41.26 -29.63
N GLN A 81 24.85 41.56 -28.43
CA GLN A 81 25.71 42.72 -28.21
C GLN A 81 27.03 42.63 -28.94
N PHE A 82 27.58 41.43 -29.12
CA PHE A 82 28.84 41.22 -29.83
C PHE A 82 28.64 41.01 -31.32
N LYS A 83 27.40 40.92 -31.78
CA LYS A 83 27.09 40.72 -33.17
C LYS A 83 26.95 42.09 -33.87
N LEU A 84 27.99 42.51 -34.52
CA LEU A 84 28.01 43.80 -35.22
C LEU A 84 27.88 43.65 -36.70
#